data_686fa2439897c7fd8e5d45fc49ccb728
#
_entry.id   686fa2439897c7fd8e5d45fc49ccb728
#
_cell.length_a   1.000
_cell.length_b   1.000
_cell.length_c   1.000
_cell.angle_alpha   90.00
_cell.angle_beta   90.00
_cell.angle_gamma   90.00
#
_symmetry.space_group_name_H-M   'P 1'
#
loop_
_entity.id
_entity.type
_entity.pdbx_description
1 polymer ?
#
loop_
_entity_poly.entity_id
_entity_poly.type
_entity_poly.pdbx_seq_one_letter_code
_entity_poly.pdbx_strand_id
1 'polypeptide(L)' 'MVKIFTILFLFFSFAFGVVNINKANSAQLQTLYGIGPTKATEILKYRKAHGGFKSVNELVNVKGIGPKTVQKLKSQVSIR' A
#
# COMPACT_ATOMS: atom_id res chain seq x y z
N MET A 1 -30.38 17.21 8.18
CA MET A 1 -30.17 16.85 8.02
C MET A 1 -29.30 16.44 7.79
N VAL A 2 -29.35 16.46 7.71
CA VAL A 2 -28.66 16.04 7.53
C VAL A 2 -27.79 15.77 7.20
N LYS A 3 -27.76 15.68 7.21
CA LYS A 3 -27.11 15.37 6.91
C LYS A 3 -26.07 15.09 6.70
N ILE A 4 -26.01 15.12 6.82
CA ILE A 4 -25.14 14.87 6.67
C ILE A 4 -24.29 14.35 6.54
N PHE A 5 -24.29 14.14 6.50
CA PHE A 5 -23.55 13.60 6.49
C PHE A 5 -22.67 13.22 6.04
N THR A 6 -22.71 13.26 5.91
CA THR A 6 -21.97 12.91 5.51
C THR A 6 -20.98 12.84 5.17
N ILE A 7 -20.94 13.02 5.27
CA ILE A 7 -20.07 12.99 5.06
C ILE A 7 -19.13 12.63 4.98
N LEU A 8 -19.18 12.38 5.06
CA LEU A 8 -18.39 11.99 5.10
C LEU A 8 -17.59 11.57 4.72
N PHE A 9 -17.73 11.42 4.62
CA PHE A 9 -16.98 10.99 4.40
C PHE A 9 -16.08 10.93 3.97
N LEU A 10 -16.09 10.85 3.79
CA LEU A 10 -15.31 10.80 3.44
C LEU A 10 -14.39 10.76 3.25
N PHE A 11 -14.45 10.64 3.40
CA PHE A 11 -13.60 10.51 3.40
C PHE A 11 -12.74 10.23 3.24
N PHE A 12 -12.74 9.91 3.22
CA PHE A 12 -12.00 9.53 3.22
C PHE A 12 -11.06 9.43 2.89
N SER A 13 -11.01 9.26 2.88
CA SER A 13 -10.21 9.10 2.68
C SER A 13 -9.34 9.35 2.34
N PHE A 14 -9.24 9.51 2.33
CA PHE A 14 -8.52 9.64 2.11
C PHE A 14 -7.64 9.71 1.96
N ALA A 15 -7.56 9.67 2.09
CA ALA A 15 -6.75 9.70 2.03
C ALA A 15 -5.93 9.75 2.00
N PHE A 16 -6.10 9.72 1.72
CA PHE A 16 -5.22 9.55 1.55
C PHE A 16 -3.97 9.46 1.29
N GLY A 17 -4.04 9.23 1.19
CA GLY A 17 -2.68 9.53 1.44
C GLY A 17 -1.73 8.44 0.97
N VAL A 18 -0.47 8.65 1.26
CA VAL A 18 0.60 7.73 0.90
C VAL A 18 0.68 6.58 1.90
N VAL A 19 0.85 5.35 1.40
CA VAL A 19 0.98 4.17 2.25
C VAL A 19 2.46 3.88 2.51
N ASN A 20 2.83 3.81 3.78
CA ASN A 20 4.19 3.44 4.16
C ASN A 20 4.30 1.92 4.16
N ILE A 21 5.03 1.36 3.18
CA ILE A 21 5.12 -0.09 3.03
C ILE A 21 5.93 -0.76 4.14
N ASN A 22 6.68 0.01 4.91
CA ASN A 22 7.41 -0.53 6.04
C ASN A 22 6.59 -0.59 7.32
N LYS A 23 5.41 0.04 7.33
CA LYS A 23 4.57 0.11 8.53
C LYS A 23 3.14 -0.35 8.30
N ALA A 24 2.70 -0.41 7.05
CA ALA A 24 1.33 -0.72 6.72
C ALA A 24 0.94 -2.15 7.11
N ASN A 25 -0.32 -2.32 7.48
CA ASN A 25 -0.88 -3.65 7.67
C ASN A 25 -1.44 -4.16 6.34
N SER A 26 -1.94 -5.40 6.34
CA SER A 26 -2.46 -6.01 5.12
C SER A 26 -3.58 -5.19 4.49
N ALA A 27 -4.52 -4.70 5.29
CA ALA A 27 -5.64 -3.93 4.76
C ALA A 27 -5.17 -2.66 4.07
N GLN A 28 -4.21 -1.97 4.67
CA GLN A 28 -3.64 -0.76 4.08
C GLN A 28 -2.91 -1.05 2.78
N LEU A 29 -2.16 -2.16 2.73
CA LEU A 29 -1.45 -2.55 1.52
C LEU A 29 -2.41 -2.86 0.38
N GLN A 30 -3.58 -3.41 0.70
CA GLN A 30 -4.58 -3.75 -0.31
C GLN A 30 -5.25 -2.53 -0.94
N THR A 31 -5.06 -1.34 -0.40
CA THR A 31 -5.54 -0.12 -1.04
C THR A 31 -4.66 0.31 -2.21
N LEU A 32 -3.48 -0.29 -2.35
CA LEU A 32 -2.55 0.05 -3.42
C LEU A 32 -2.98 -0.57 -4.74
N TYR A 33 -2.68 0.12 -5.83
CA TYR A 33 -2.98 -0.36 -7.16
C TYR A 33 -2.41 -1.76 -7.37
N GLY A 34 -3.28 -2.68 -7.79
CA GLY A 34 -2.87 -4.04 -8.15
C GLY A 34 -2.49 -4.93 -6.97
N ILE A 35 -2.69 -4.48 -5.73
CA ILE A 35 -2.33 -5.26 -4.55
C ILE A 35 -3.58 -5.80 -3.88
N GLY A 36 -3.82 -7.08 -4.08
CA GLY A 36 -4.88 -7.80 -3.37
C GLY A 36 -4.34 -8.53 -2.16
N PRO A 37 -5.14 -9.42 -1.56
CA PRO A 37 -4.75 -10.13 -0.33
C PRO A 37 -3.47 -10.95 -0.49
N THR A 38 -3.31 -11.63 -1.61
CA THR A 38 -2.13 -12.49 -1.83
C THR A 38 -0.86 -11.67 -1.91
N LYS A 39 -0.87 -10.58 -2.69
CA LYS A 39 0.32 -9.73 -2.82
C LYS A 39 0.61 -8.99 -1.52
N ALA A 40 -0.42 -8.57 -0.80
CA ALA A 40 -0.23 -7.96 0.51
C ALA A 40 0.49 -8.91 1.46
N THR A 41 0.09 -10.18 1.46
CA THR A 41 0.76 -11.20 2.26
C THR A 41 2.22 -11.36 1.86
N GLU A 42 2.50 -11.38 0.56
CA GLU A 42 3.88 -11.50 0.07
C GLU A 42 4.72 -10.28 0.45
N ILE A 43 4.13 -9.09 0.42
CA ILE A 43 4.83 -7.88 0.88
C ILE A 43 5.21 -8.01 2.36
N LEU A 44 4.28 -8.46 3.18
CA LEU A 44 4.54 -8.62 4.61
C LEU A 44 5.60 -9.67 4.88
N LYS A 45 5.58 -10.77 4.12
CA LYS A 45 6.60 -11.81 4.25
C LYS A 45 7.99 -11.29 3.88
N TYR A 46 8.07 -10.60 2.77
CA TYR A 46 9.33 -10.00 2.34
C TYR A 46 9.86 -9.02 3.38
N ARG A 47 8.97 -8.14 3.85
CA ARG A 47 9.33 -7.14 4.86
C ARG A 47 9.91 -7.77 6.10
N LYS A 48 9.27 -8.85 6.57
CA LYS A 48 9.74 -9.54 7.77
C LYS A 48 11.09 -10.22 7.53
N ALA A 49 11.25 -10.84 6.36
CA ALA A 49 12.48 -11.58 6.04
C ALA A 49 13.69 -10.69 5.84
N HIS A 50 13.47 -9.46 5.36
CA HIS A 50 14.56 -8.56 4.97
C HIS A 50 14.71 -7.34 5.88
N GLY A 51 13.91 -7.25 6.94
CA GLY A 51 13.98 -6.11 7.85
C GLY A 51 13.45 -4.82 7.27
N GLY A 52 12.56 -4.92 6.27
CA GLY A 52 11.93 -3.76 5.66
C GLY A 52 12.40 -3.53 4.23
N PHE A 53 11.90 -2.45 3.66
CA PHE A 53 12.25 -1.99 2.30
C PHE A 53 13.16 -0.78 2.41
N LYS A 54 14.23 -0.77 1.66
CA LYS A 54 15.17 0.37 1.60
C LYS A 54 14.83 1.34 0.49
N SER A 55 14.03 0.91 -0.49
CA SER A 55 13.54 1.75 -1.56
C SER A 55 12.22 1.21 -2.04
N VAL A 56 11.43 2.07 -2.70
CA VAL A 56 10.16 1.63 -3.29
C VAL A 56 10.40 0.61 -4.39
N ASN A 57 11.48 0.77 -5.15
CA ASN A 57 11.80 -0.16 -6.24
C ASN A 57 12.07 -1.59 -5.75
N GLU A 58 12.41 -1.74 -4.48
CA GLU A 58 12.64 -3.06 -3.89
C GLU A 58 11.38 -3.92 -3.90
N LEU A 59 10.21 -3.31 -4.05
CA LEU A 59 8.96 -4.06 -4.19
C LEU A 59 8.99 -5.04 -5.37
N VAL A 60 9.81 -4.80 -6.36
CA VAL A 60 9.93 -5.71 -7.50
C VAL A 60 10.47 -7.08 -7.10
N ASN A 61 11.12 -7.16 -5.94
CA ASN A 61 11.63 -8.43 -5.41
C ASN A 61 10.56 -9.25 -4.71
N VAL A 62 9.39 -8.66 -4.47
CA VAL A 62 8.29 -9.36 -3.83
C VAL A 62 7.60 -10.26 -4.85
N LYS A 63 7.34 -11.51 -4.45
CA LYS A 63 6.68 -12.47 -5.33
C LYS A 63 5.34 -11.93 -5.82
N GLY A 64 5.16 -11.93 -7.13
CA GLY A 64 3.91 -11.47 -7.74
C GLY A 64 3.87 -10.00 -8.09
N ILE A 65 4.90 -9.23 -7.75
CA ILE A 65 4.95 -7.81 -8.05
C ILE A 65 6.03 -7.55 -9.10
N GLY A 66 5.59 -7.08 -10.27
CA GLY A 66 6.50 -6.78 -11.36
C GLY A 66 6.82 -5.30 -11.48
N PRO A 67 7.75 -4.94 -12.38
CA PRO A 67 8.17 -3.55 -12.53
C PRO A 67 7.04 -2.62 -12.95
N LYS A 68 6.10 -3.08 -13.77
CA LYS A 68 4.98 -2.23 -14.20
C LYS A 68 4.07 -1.88 -13.04
N THR A 69 3.79 -2.86 -12.16
CA THR A 69 2.98 -2.61 -10.97
C THR A 69 3.68 -1.61 -10.06
N VAL A 70 4.97 -1.80 -9.84
CA VAL A 70 5.74 -0.88 -9.00
C VAL A 70 5.69 0.54 -9.57
N GLN A 71 5.85 0.67 -10.86
CA GLN A 71 5.80 1.98 -11.49
C GLN A 71 4.45 2.67 -11.30
N LYS A 72 3.37 1.91 -11.39
CA LYS A 72 2.03 2.47 -11.24
C LYS A 72 1.69 2.87 -9.81
N LEU A 73 2.22 2.16 -8.83
CA LEU A 73 1.92 2.48 -7.43
C LEU A 73 2.97 3.36 -6.76
N LYS A 74 4.00 3.74 -7.47
CA LYS A 74 5.11 4.48 -6.91
C LYS A 74 4.71 5.76 -6.19
N SER A 75 3.74 6.48 -6.76
CA SER A 75 3.25 7.73 -6.15
C SER A 75 2.37 7.49 -4.93
N GLN A 76 1.97 6.24 -4.69
CA GLN A 76 1.08 5.89 -3.58
C GLN A 76 1.82 5.36 -2.36
N VAL A 77 3.13 5.17 -2.44
CA VAL A 77 3.89 4.50 -1.38
C VAL A 77 5.08 5.31 -0.90
N SER A 78 5.46 5.03 0.33
CA SER A 78 6.69 5.55 0.92
C SER A 78 7.34 4.45 1.74
N ILE A 79 8.57 4.70 2.18
CA ILE A 79 9.31 3.75 3.02
C ILE A 79 9.63 4.31 4.40
N ARG A 80 9.17 5.53 4.69
CA ARG A 80 9.39 6.11 6.02
C ARG A 80 8.25 7.01 6.45
#